data_6f82724ec019e6298fa7700c80612000
#
_entry.id   6f82724ec019e6298fa7700c80612000
#
_cell.length_a   1.000
_cell.length_b   1.000
_cell.length_c   1.000
_cell.angle_alpha   90.00
_cell.angle_beta   90.00
_cell.angle_gamma   90.00
#
_symmetry.space_group_name_H-M   'P 1'
#
loop_
_entity.id
_entity.type
_entity.pdbx_description
1 polymer ?
#
loop_
_entity_poly.entity_id
_entity_poly.type
_entity_poly.pdbx_seq_one_letter_code
_entity_poly.pdbx_strand_id
1 'polypeptide(L)'
;DVYKRQLVYHYGVERFARDFENAGGAGLITPDLIPDEAGEWIEASDRHGLDRIFLVSPDSSTERLETVARNARGFVYAAARMGVTGERATIDASPELLVERTRQAGAENVCVGIGVSTAEQGAKVGSYADGVIVGSALVHTLLADDNKTARDPKEGLKLLAAKSEELAEGIHNAR
;
A
#
# COMPACT_ATOMS: atom_id res chain seq x y z
N ASP A 1 4.33 14.33 8.32
CA ASP A 1 3.74 13.05 7.96
C ASP A 1 3.86 11.94 9.02
N VAL A 2 4.59 12.20 10.06
CA VAL A 2 4.73 11.35 11.26
C VAL A 2 3.41 11.21 12.06
N TYR A 3 2.35 11.88 11.62
CA TYR A 3 1.16 12.15 12.42
C TYR A 3 -0.15 11.63 11.83
N LYS A 4 -0.12 10.73 10.84
CA LYS A 4 -1.37 10.20 10.22
C LYS A 4 -2.27 9.51 11.25
N ARG A 5 -1.72 8.68 12.12
CA ARG A 5 -2.49 8.03 13.19
C ARG A 5 -3.05 9.01 14.23
N GLN A 6 -2.47 10.21 14.37
CA GLN A 6 -2.98 11.21 15.32
C GLN A 6 -4.41 11.66 14.99
N LEU A 7 -4.77 11.77 13.72
CA LEU A 7 -6.13 12.14 13.34
C LEU A 7 -7.14 11.12 13.86
N VAL A 8 -6.87 9.83 13.67
CA VAL A 8 -7.70 8.72 14.17
C VAL A 8 -7.70 8.71 15.70
N TYR A 9 -6.53 8.87 16.32
CA TYR A 9 -6.39 8.87 17.77
C TYR A 9 -7.17 10.03 18.43
N HIS A 10 -7.04 11.26 17.91
CA HIS A 10 -7.77 12.41 18.42
C HIS A 10 -9.29 12.35 18.17
N TYR A 11 -9.69 11.71 17.07
CA TYR A 11 -11.12 11.47 16.80
C TYR A 11 -11.71 10.41 17.75
N GLY A 12 -10.87 9.53 18.26
CA GLY A 12 -11.21 8.33 19.02
C GLY A 12 -11.34 7.11 18.09
N VAL A 13 -10.53 6.08 18.35
CA VAL A 13 -10.37 4.93 17.45
C VAL A 13 -11.72 4.22 17.19
N GLU A 14 -12.49 3.93 18.23
CA GLU A 14 -13.81 3.29 18.14
C GLU A 14 -14.82 4.15 17.36
N ARG A 15 -14.86 5.43 17.67
CA ARG A 15 -15.74 6.37 16.97
C ARG A 15 -15.37 6.50 15.50
N PHE A 16 -14.07 6.55 15.21
CA PHE A 16 -13.58 6.60 13.84
C PHE A 16 -13.96 5.35 13.06
N ALA A 17 -13.75 4.15 13.62
CA ALA A 17 -14.07 2.88 12.96
C ALA A 17 -15.56 2.81 12.60
N ARG A 18 -16.44 3.13 13.55
CA ARG A 18 -17.89 3.17 13.34
C ARG A 18 -18.30 4.18 12.25
N ASP A 19 -17.82 5.40 12.35
CA ASP A 19 -18.21 6.48 11.44
C ASP A 19 -17.62 6.24 10.04
N PHE A 20 -16.44 5.60 9.95
CA PHE A 20 -15.80 5.21 8.70
C PHE A 20 -16.54 4.06 8.01
N GLU A 21 -16.96 3.02 8.75
CA GLU A 21 -17.85 1.97 8.24
C GLU A 21 -19.15 2.56 7.71
N ASN A 22 -19.82 3.40 8.51
CA ASN A 22 -21.09 4.05 8.12
C ASN A 22 -20.95 4.92 6.86
N ALA A 23 -19.77 5.47 6.61
CA ALA A 23 -19.45 6.22 5.39
C ALA A 23 -19.11 5.32 4.19
N GLY A 24 -19.12 4.01 4.35
CA GLY A 24 -18.78 3.03 3.31
C GLY A 24 -17.29 2.70 3.20
N GLY A 25 -16.50 3.03 4.21
CA GLY A 25 -15.09 2.64 4.27
C GLY A 25 -14.94 1.13 4.44
N ALA A 26 -14.03 0.51 3.65
CA ALA A 26 -13.78 -0.92 3.70
C ALA A 26 -12.58 -1.29 4.58
N GLY A 27 -11.61 -0.40 4.71
CA GLY A 27 -10.40 -0.65 5.48
C GLY A 27 -9.43 0.52 5.45
N LEU A 28 -8.39 0.45 6.25
CA LEU A 28 -7.43 1.54 6.42
C LEU A 28 -5.99 1.04 6.28
N ILE A 29 -5.21 1.77 5.48
CA ILE A 29 -3.75 1.62 5.43
C ILE A 29 -3.15 2.48 6.53
N THR A 30 -2.41 1.86 7.46
CA THR A 30 -1.79 2.51 8.61
C THR A 30 -0.26 2.45 8.51
N PRO A 31 0.40 3.37 7.76
CA PRO A 31 1.82 3.27 7.47
C PRO A 31 2.73 3.39 8.70
N ASP A 32 2.27 4.09 9.70
CA ASP A 32 2.98 4.45 10.94
C ASP A 32 2.50 3.66 12.17
N LEU A 33 1.64 2.67 11.99
CA LEU A 33 1.12 1.83 13.06
C LEU A 33 1.58 0.38 12.88
N ILE A 34 2.31 -0.13 13.85
CA ILE A 34 2.73 -1.53 13.90
C ILE A 34 1.72 -2.36 14.70
N PRO A 35 1.56 -3.67 14.39
CA PRO A 35 0.58 -4.52 15.09
C PRO A 35 0.74 -4.51 16.62
N ASP A 36 1.97 -4.42 17.13
CA ASP A 36 2.25 -4.41 18.58
C ASP A 36 1.64 -3.20 19.31
N GLU A 37 1.42 -2.10 18.60
CA GLU A 37 0.80 -0.87 19.12
C GLU A 37 -0.66 -0.70 18.68
N ALA A 38 -1.19 -1.63 17.89
CA ALA A 38 -2.47 -1.49 17.20
C ALA A 38 -3.66 -2.11 17.94
N GLY A 39 -3.53 -2.49 19.21
CA GLY A 39 -4.56 -3.23 19.95
C GLY A 39 -5.96 -2.61 19.83
N GLU A 40 -6.10 -1.32 20.13
CA GLU A 40 -7.39 -0.61 20.02
C GLU A 40 -7.94 -0.60 18.59
N TRP A 41 -7.07 -0.43 17.58
CA TRP A 41 -7.46 -0.44 16.17
C TRP A 41 -7.86 -1.86 15.71
N ILE A 42 -7.15 -2.88 16.14
CA ILE A 42 -7.48 -4.29 15.85
C ILE A 42 -8.87 -4.61 16.37
N GLU A 43 -9.15 -4.30 17.64
CA GLU A 43 -10.46 -4.55 18.24
C GLU A 43 -11.59 -3.74 17.57
N ALA A 44 -11.37 -2.45 17.31
CA ALA A 44 -12.36 -1.60 16.66
C ALA A 44 -12.65 -2.06 15.22
N SER A 45 -11.61 -2.35 14.44
CA SER A 45 -11.76 -2.83 13.06
C SER A 45 -12.45 -4.21 12.98
N ASP A 46 -12.24 -5.10 13.96
CA ASP A 46 -12.95 -6.38 14.04
C ASP A 46 -14.43 -6.19 14.31
N ARG A 47 -14.79 -5.26 15.23
CA ARG A 47 -16.20 -4.94 15.52
C ARG A 47 -16.95 -4.34 14.33
N HIS A 48 -16.25 -3.56 13.52
CA HIS A 48 -16.83 -2.81 12.39
C HIS A 48 -16.55 -3.45 11.02
N GLY A 49 -16.01 -4.66 10.97
CA GLY A 49 -15.75 -5.37 9.72
C GLY A 49 -14.78 -4.69 8.78
N LEU A 50 -13.87 -3.86 9.31
CA LEU A 50 -12.89 -3.09 8.53
C LEU A 50 -11.61 -3.88 8.29
N ASP A 51 -11.03 -3.76 7.11
CA ASP A 51 -9.73 -4.31 6.80
C ASP A 51 -8.60 -3.49 7.42
N ARG A 52 -7.52 -4.18 7.78
CA ARG A 52 -6.31 -3.62 8.39
C ARG A 52 -5.12 -3.87 7.51
N ILE A 53 -4.60 -2.84 6.88
CA ILE A 53 -3.46 -2.96 5.98
C ILE A 53 -2.20 -2.45 6.70
N PHE A 54 -1.38 -3.38 7.15
CA PHE A 54 -0.07 -3.09 7.75
C PHE A 54 1.04 -3.17 6.71
N LEU A 55 2.15 -2.49 7.00
CA LEU A 55 3.31 -2.44 6.13
C LEU A 55 4.41 -3.39 6.56
N VAL A 56 5.10 -3.94 5.56
CA VAL A 56 6.38 -4.64 5.71
C VAL A 56 7.42 -4.03 4.79
N SER A 57 8.68 -4.15 5.17
CA SER A 57 9.83 -3.64 4.41
C SER A 57 10.90 -4.72 4.27
N PRO A 58 11.90 -4.57 3.38
CA PRO A 58 13.00 -5.53 3.26
C PRO A 58 13.73 -5.81 4.56
N ASP A 59 13.80 -4.81 5.45
CA ASP A 59 14.46 -4.92 6.77
C ASP A 59 13.57 -5.59 7.84
N SER A 60 12.33 -5.96 7.52
CA SER A 60 11.44 -6.65 8.46
C SER A 60 11.98 -8.03 8.81
N SER A 61 12.12 -8.31 10.11
CA SER A 61 12.48 -9.65 10.60
C SER A 61 11.37 -10.66 10.32
N THR A 62 11.69 -11.95 10.36
CA THR A 62 10.70 -13.03 10.17
C THR A 62 9.57 -12.92 11.20
N GLU A 63 9.88 -12.68 12.47
CA GLU A 63 8.89 -12.51 13.54
C GLU A 63 7.95 -11.30 13.25
N ARG A 64 8.52 -10.21 12.68
CA ARG A 64 7.73 -9.05 12.26
C ARG A 64 6.80 -9.40 11.11
N LEU A 65 7.27 -10.14 10.11
CA LEU A 65 6.44 -10.60 8.99
C LEU A 65 5.30 -11.49 9.48
N GLU A 66 5.57 -12.44 10.38
CA GLU A 66 4.55 -13.30 10.99
C GLU A 66 3.52 -12.52 11.80
N THR A 67 3.96 -11.53 12.59
CA THR A 67 3.07 -10.68 13.38
C THR A 67 2.18 -9.83 12.49
N VAL A 68 2.73 -9.26 11.41
CA VAL A 68 1.97 -8.50 10.42
C VAL A 68 0.97 -9.41 9.70
N ALA A 69 1.42 -10.56 9.18
CA ALA A 69 0.55 -11.50 8.45
C ALA A 69 -0.65 -11.95 9.29
N ARG A 70 -0.42 -12.25 10.57
CA ARG A 70 -1.47 -12.70 11.52
C ARG A 70 -2.51 -11.62 11.83
N ASN A 71 -2.12 -10.36 11.85
CA ASN A 71 -2.99 -9.25 12.23
C ASN A 71 -3.55 -8.46 11.04
N ALA A 72 -3.02 -8.64 9.84
CA ALA A 72 -3.55 -8.02 8.63
C ALA A 72 -4.89 -8.63 8.21
N ARG A 73 -5.73 -7.81 7.60
CA ARG A 73 -6.95 -8.22 6.87
C ARG A 73 -6.98 -7.46 5.56
N GLY A 74 -7.49 -8.10 4.51
CA GLY A 74 -7.44 -7.59 3.14
C GLY A 74 -6.11 -7.94 2.47
N PHE A 75 -5.05 -7.20 2.76
CA PHE A 75 -3.71 -7.48 2.22
C PHE A 75 -2.60 -6.94 3.13
N VAL A 76 -1.37 -7.42 2.91
CA VAL A 76 -0.16 -6.84 3.48
C VAL A 76 0.48 -5.91 2.44
N TYR A 77 0.81 -4.68 2.83
CA TYR A 77 1.50 -3.72 1.98
C TYR A 77 3.01 -3.94 2.06
N ALA A 78 3.61 -4.51 1.03
CA ALA A 78 5.06 -4.61 0.89
C ALA A 78 5.63 -3.30 0.34
N ALA A 79 6.21 -2.49 1.22
CA ALA A 79 6.85 -1.22 0.88
C ALA A 79 8.32 -1.47 0.55
N ALA A 80 8.63 -1.63 -0.72
CA ALA A 80 10.00 -1.76 -1.22
C ALA A 80 10.39 -0.51 -2.03
N ARG A 81 11.68 -0.35 -2.35
CA ARG A 81 12.16 0.68 -3.28
C ARG A 81 12.66 0.01 -4.55
N MET A 82 12.21 0.50 -5.72
CA MET A 82 12.85 0.11 -6.98
C MET A 82 14.23 0.75 -7.05
N GLY A 83 15.23 -0.03 -7.49
CA GLY A 83 16.52 0.52 -7.91
C GLY A 83 17.52 0.82 -6.79
N VAL A 84 17.56 0.04 -5.73
CA VAL A 84 18.76 -0.02 -4.89
C VAL A 84 19.81 -0.87 -5.64
N THR A 85 20.26 -0.35 -6.78
CA THR A 85 21.41 -0.85 -7.54
C THR A 85 22.63 -0.03 -7.12
N GLY A 86 23.25 -0.42 -6.04
CA GLY A 86 24.51 0.13 -5.55
C GLY A 86 25.18 -0.88 -4.65
N GLU A 87 26.49 -0.73 -4.41
CA GLU A 87 27.34 -1.66 -3.63
C GLU A 87 26.85 -1.99 -2.21
N ARG A 88 25.67 -1.52 -1.81
CA ARG A 88 24.99 -1.81 -0.52
C ARG A 88 23.63 -2.47 -0.67
N ALA A 89 23.24 -2.91 -1.85
CA ALA A 89 22.06 -3.76 -2.00
C ALA A 89 22.46 -5.15 -1.51
N THR A 90 22.10 -5.48 -0.29
CA THR A 90 22.13 -6.88 0.17
C THR A 90 21.17 -7.67 -0.71
N ILE A 91 21.51 -8.91 -1.00
CA ILE A 91 20.70 -9.87 -1.80
C ILE A 91 19.26 -9.93 -1.27
N ASP A 92 19.05 -9.61 0.00
CA ASP A 92 17.76 -9.62 0.72
C ASP A 92 16.84 -8.42 0.44
N ALA A 93 17.23 -7.47 -0.42
CA ALA A 93 16.45 -6.22 -0.64
C ALA A 93 15.53 -6.26 -1.87
N SER A 94 15.37 -7.41 -2.55
CA SER A 94 14.49 -7.48 -3.73
C SER A 94 13.02 -7.47 -3.32
N PRO A 95 12.15 -6.75 -4.06
CA PRO A 95 10.71 -6.77 -3.82
C PRO A 95 10.11 -8.18 -3.94
N GLU A 96 10.59 -8.98 -4.87
CA GLU A 96 10.16 -10.37 -5.07
C GLU A 96 10.42 -11.22 -3.82
N LEU A 97 11.63 -11.12 -3.26
CA LEU A 97 11.99 -11.86 -2.04
C LEU A 97 11.18 -11.40 -0.83
N LEU A 98 10.88 -10.08 -0.73
CA LEU A 98 10.01 -9.59 0.33
C LEU A 98 8.60 -10.18 0.23
N VAL A 99 8.04 -10.25 -0.97
CA VAL A 99 6.72 -10.88 -1.21
C VAL A 99 6.76 -12.35 -0.82
N GLU A 100 7.77 -13.09 -1.26
CA GLU A 100 7.93 -14.51 -0.92
C GLU A 100 8.02 -14.73 0.59
N ARG A 101 8.90 -14.00 1.29
CA ARG A 101 9.05 -14.08 2.75
C ARG A 101 7.74 -13.73 3.48
N THR A 102 7.01 -12.74 3.00
CA THR A 102 5.75 -12.31 3.60
C THR A 102 4.66 -13.38 3.42
N ARG A 103 4.60 -14.05 2.26
CA ARG A 103 3.71 -15.20 2.05
C ARG A 103 4.11 -16.40 2.92
N GLN A 104 5.40 -16.71 3.04
CA GLN A 104 5.89 -17.77 3.93
C GLN A 104 5.55 -17.49 5.39
N ALA A 105 5.46 -16.22 5.79
CA ALA A 105 5.01 -15.80 7.11
C ALA A 105 3.49 -15.91 7.33
N GLY A 106 2.71 -16.32 6.31
CA GLY A 106 1.28 -16.59 6.40
C GLY A 106 0.36 -15.52 5.83
N ALA A 107 0.89 -14.50 5.11
CA ALA A 107 0.05 -13.51 4.45
C ALA A 107 -0.69 -14.11 3.25
N GLU A 108 -2.01 -13.92 3.18
CA GLU A 108 -2.85 -14.41 2.07
C GLU A 108 -2.65 -13.59 0.81
N ASN A 109 -2.64 -12.27 0.95
CA ASN A 109 -2.47 -11.33 -0.16
C ASN A 109 -1.34 -10.35 0.16
N VAL A 110 -0.42 -10.17 -0.78
CA VAL A 110 0.70 -9.22 -0.67
C VAL A 110 0.68 -8.26 -1.84
N CYS A 111 0.42 -6.98 -1.56
CA CYS A 111 0.43 -5.92 -2.55
C CYS A 111 1.72 -5.10 -2.43
N VAL A 112 2.33 -4.78 -3.56
CA VAL A 112 3.64 -4.11 -3.61
C VAL A 112 3.50 -2.65 -4.02
N GLY A 113 4.09 -1.75 -3.21
CA GLY A 113 4.24 -0.34 -3.50
C GLY A 113 5.71 0.06 -3.59
N ILE A 114 6.18 0.34 -4.80
CA ILE A 114 7.59 0.63 -5.10
C ILE A 114 7.78 1.87 -5.99
N GLY A 115 6.73 2.66 -6.18
CA GLY A 115 6.75 3.81 -7.08
C GLY A 115 6.59 3.45 -8.57
N VAL A 116 5.78 2.43 -8.84
CA VAL A 116 5.40 2.06 -10.22
C VAL A 116 4.78 3.25 -10.95
N SER A 117 5.26 3.52 -12.16
CA SER A 117 4.82 4.64 -12.99
C SER A 117 4.61 4.29 -14.46
N THR A 118 5.00 3.08 -14.90
CA THR A 118 4.82 2.61 -16.29
C THR A 118 4.15 1.23 -16.32
N ALA A 119 3.52 0.90 -17.45
CA ALA A 119 2.93 -0.40 -17.71
C ALA A 119 3.92 -1.56 -17.51
N GLU A 120 5.15 -1.41 -18.01
CA GLU A 120 6.21 -2.42 -17.88
C GLU A 120 6.60 -2.69 -16.44
N GLN A 121 6.73 -1.61 -15.63
CA GLN A 121 7.00 -1.74 -14.20
C GLN A 121 5.81 -2.42 -13.49
N GLY A 122 4.59 -2.05 -13.86
CA GLY A 122 3.36 -2.68 -13.38
C GLY A 122 3.30 -4.17 -13.70
N ALA A 123 3.60 -4.53 -14.96
CA ALA A 123 3.69 -5.91 -15.40
C ALA A 123 4.73 -6.71 -14.62
N LYS A 124 5.93 -6.17 -14.45
CA LYS A 124 6.97 -6.82 -13.67
C LYS A 124 6.51 -7.11 -12.23
N VAL A 125 5.91 -6.14 -11.55
CA VAL A 125 5.40 -6.34 -10.18
C VAL A 125 4.23 -7.31 -10.15
N GLY A 126 3.30 -7.20 -11.10
CA GLY A 126 2.14 -8.06 -11.24
C GLY A 126 2.47 -9.53 -11.47
N SER A 127 3.68 -9.85 -11.97
CA SER A 127 4.12 -11.23 -12.17
C SER A 127 4.42 -12.00 -10.87
N TYR A 128 4.66 -11.32 -9.74
CA TYR A 128 5.00 -11.96 -8.48
C TYR A 128 4.14 -11.51 -7.29
N ALA A 129 3.47 -10.36 -7.37
CA ALA A 129 2.61 -9.82 -6.30
C ALA A 129 1.12 -10.04 -6.59
N ASP A 130 0.29 -10.04 -5.55
CA ASP A 130 -1.17 -10.17 -5.70
C ASP A 130 -1.81 -8.86 -6.16
N GLY A 131 -1.16 -7.73 -5.88
CA GLY A 131 -1.57 -6.41 -6.34
C GLY A 131 -0.41 -5.43 -6.45
N VAL A 132 -0.62 -4.39 -7.28
CA VAL A 132 0.33 -3.30 -7.50
C VAL A 132 -0.26 -2.01 -6.97
N ILE A 133 0.45 -1.36 -6.05
CA ILE A 133 0.01 -0.11 -5.44
C ILE A 133 0.65 1.06 -6.19
N VAL A 134 -0.20 1.90 -6.78
CA VAL A 134 0.22 3.08 -7.53
C VAL A 134 -0.40 4.33 -6.91
N GLY A 135 0.43 5.29 -6.55
CA GLY A 135 -0.01 6.56 -5.96
C GLY A 135 0.47 7.77 -6.76
N SER A 136 1.73 8.13 -6.60
CA SER A 136 2.30 9.37 -7.16
C SER A 136 2.14 9.51 -8.67
N ALA A 137 2.26 8.42 -9.43
CA ALA A 137 2.08 8.44 -10.88
C ALA A 137 0.67 8.89 -11.29
N LEU A 138 -0.36 8.51 -10.52
CA LEU A 138 -1.74 8.95 -10.75
C LEU A 138 -1.95 10.39 -10.27
N VAL A 139 -1.43 10.75 -9.10
CA VAL A 139 -1.52 12.11 -8.56
C VAL A 139 -0.87 13.13 -9.51
N HIS A 140 0.28 12.80 -10.10
CA HIS A 140 0.97 13.69 -11.05
C HIS A 140 0.13 14.05 -12.27
N THR A 141 -0.80 13.21 -12.70
CA THR A 141 -1.70 13.54 -13.82
C THR A 141 -2.65 14.69 -13.50
N LEU A 142 -2.94 14.89 -12.21
CA LEU A 142 -3.84 15.93 -11.71
C LEU A 142 -3.11 17.24 -11.38
N LEU A 143 -1.77 17.23 -11.42
CA LEU A 143 -0.95 18.41 -11.17
C LEU A 143 -0.52 19.06 -12.49
N ALA A 144 -0.37 20.39 -12.47
CA ALA A 144 0.23 21.14 -13.55
C ALA A 144 1.74 20.85 -13.63
N ASP A 145 2.40 21.35 -14.65
CA ASP A 145 3.82 21.06 -14.93
C ASP A 145 4.78 21.57 -13.84
N ASP A 146 4.32 22.47 -12.97
CA ASP A 146 5.05 22.92 -11.78
C ASP A 146 5.01 21.89 -10.63
N ASN A 147 4.22 20.81 -10.74
CA ASN A 147 3.98 19.80 -9.72
C ASN A 147 3.46 20.34 -8.37
N LYS A 148 2.87 21.53 -8.36
CA LYS A 148 2.38 22.22 -7.15
C LYS A 148 0.94 22.68 -7.26
N THR A 149 0.54 23.14 -8.43
CA THR A 149 -0.82 23.62 -8.68
C THR A 149 -1.68 22.52 -9.30
N ALA A 150 -2.98 22.58 -9.09
CA ALA A 150 -3.91 21.66 -9.74
C ALA A 150 -4.00 21.97 -11.24
N ARG A 151 -4.02 20.94 -12.07
CA ARG A 151 -4.30 21.01 -13.50
C ARG A 151 -5.80 21.36 -13.73
N ASP A 152 -6.16 21.83 -14.92
CA ASP A 152 -7.57 21.91 -15.29
C ASP A 152 -8.29 20.58 -15.04
N PRO A 153 -9.45 20.57 -14.35
CA PRO A 153 -10.09 19.32 -13.94
C PRO A 153 -10.43 18.38 -15.10
N LYS A 154 -10.84 18.91 -16.27
CA LYS A 154 -11.19 18.07 -17.43
C LYS A 154 -9.96 17.43 -18.04
N GLU A 155 -8.88 18.20 -18.17
CA GLU A 155 -7.61 17.69 -18.66
C GLU A 155 -7.01 16.67 -17.69
N GLY A 156 -6.96 17.00 -16.39
CA GLY A 156 -6.44 16.12 -15.36
C GLY A 156 -7.16 14.78 -15.30
N LEU A 157 -8.48 14.78 -15.33
CA LEU A 157 -9.28 13.54 -15.35
C LEU A 157 -9.05 12.69 -16.61
N LYS A 158 -8.89 13.34 -17.78
CA LYS A 158 -8.55 12.63 -19.02
C LYS A 158 -7.18 11.92 -18.93
N LEU A 159 -6.17 12.62 -18.40
CA LEU A 159 -4.84 12.07 -18.20
C LEU A 159 -4.83 10.96 -17.15
N LEU A 160 -5.60 11.13 -16.07
CA LEU A 160 -5.77 10.12 -15.04
C LEU A 160 -6.37 8.84 -15.61
N ALA A 161 -7.45 8.94 -16.41
CA ALA A 161 -8.08 7.79 -17.03
C ALA A 161 -7.11 7.05 -17.96
N ALA A 162 -6.42 7.76 -18.87
CA ALA A 162 -5.45 7.17 -19.78
C ALA A 162 -4.30 6.49 -19.03
N LYS A 163 -3.78 7.11 -17.95
CA LYS A 163 -2.73 6.52 -17.13
C LYS A 163 -3.19 5.28 -16.38
N SER A 164 -4.43 5.29 -15.91
CA SER A 164 -5.02 4.13 -15.22
C SER A 164 -5.21 2.96 -16.18
N GLU A 165 -5.67 3.21 -17.39
CA GLU A 165 -5.81 2.19 -18.44
C GLU A 165 -4.45 1.58 -18.81
N GLU A 166 -3.44 2.42 -19.09
CA GLU A 166 -2.06 1.99 -19.38
C GLU A 166 -1.52 1.04 -18.32
N LEU A 167 -1.65 1.44 -17.05
CA LEU A 167 -1.14 0.65 -15.92
C LEU A 167 -1.94 -0.65 -15.74
N ALA A 168 -3.26 -0.60 -15.86
CA ALA A 168 -4.12 -1.76 -15.73
C ALA A 168 -3.84 -2.81 -16.80
N GLU A 169 -3.70 -2.41 -18.06
CA GLU A 169 -3.34 -3.29 -19.18
C GLU A 169 -1.98 -3.96 -18.92
N GLY A 170 -0.97 -3.18 -18.51
CA GLY A 170 0.34 -3.74 -18.20
C GLY A 170 0.29 -4.79 -17.09
N ILE A 171 -0.43 -4.52 -16.00
CA ILE A 171 -0.54 -5.42 -14.87
C ILE A 171 -1.34 -6.69 -15.22
N HIS A 172 -2.44 -6.58 -15.97
CA HIS A 172 -3.26 -7.71 -16.35
C HIS A 172 -2.55 -8.65 -17.34
N ASN A 173 -1.75 -8.11 -18.25
CA ASN A 173 -1.00 -8.89 -19.23
C ASN A 173 0.23 -9.62 -18.64
N ALA A 174 0.52 -9.41 -17.35
CA ALA A 174 1.64 -10.05 -16.65
C ALA A 174 1.31 -11.44 -16.06
N ARG A 175 0.03 -11.84 -16.11
CA ARG A 175 -0.48 -13.09 -15.52
C ARG A 175 -0.81 -14.13 -16.57
#